data_097b455a1eaa4dd41d9ecc29c1666ac8
#
_entry.id   097b455a1eaa4dd41d9ecc29c1666ac8
#
_cell.length_a   1.000
_cell.length_b   1.000
_cell.length_c   1.000
_cell.angle_alpha   90.00
_cell.angle_beta   90.00
_cell.angle_gamma   90.00
#
_symmetry.space_group_name_H-M   'P 1'
#
loop_
_entity.id
_entity.type
_entity.pdbx_description
1 polymer ?
#
loop_
_entity_poly.entity_id
_entity_poly.type
_entity_poly.pdbx_seq_one_letter_code
_entity_poly.pdbx_strand_id
1 'polypeptide(L)'
;MNATHRISKARTTLLLDHPFFGALLYRLKPVPNNRQPTMATDGVSLFYNDNFVEDLAPAELVGVLAHEVMHPALKHHVRRGDRNPRVWNIACDYAINPLLVDAGLHLPKGILLDNSYRGMSAEAIYNRIAQEQEESGGDPKDGSAGQGKDGGQGQEPGQSPGQRPVETPGGFGQVMDAPNPEEPGQTATPTQISQQEQQWSEATTQAAAISRMAGKVPLGADRAIEGAAEAKVDWREHLRRTFSEAAFPADYSWSRPNRRFAHAGLFLPSVQKEGVGELVVAVDCSGSISDRILGVFQAEVQALVDEHRPSQVHVLYFDEVINRHDTFCGGEAITLEPAGGGGTNFVPIFEHIAEQALAPTTTIVLTDLYGPMPDDEPPYPVIWACTTRNTAPFGGTVHMDIA
;
A
#
# COMPACT_ATOMS: atom_id res chain seq x y z
N MET A 1 5.65 -38.87 11.97
CA MET A 1 4.48 -38.17 11.37
C MET A 1 5.08 -37.29 10.29
N ASN A 2 4.65 -37.37 9.04
CA ASN A 2 5.31 -36.64 7.96
C ASN A 2 4.95 -35.12 8.03
N ALA A 3 5.78 -34.29 7.41
CA ALA A 3 5.66 -32.83 7.42
C ALA A 3 4.27 -32.33 7.00
N THR A 4 3.71 -32.90 5.94
CA THR A 4 2.35 -32.51 5.45
C THR A 4 1.27 -32.72 6.50
N HIS A 5 1.31 -33.85 7.24
CA HIS A 5 0.34 -34.13 8.30
C HIS A 5 0.54 -33.16 9.50
N ARG A 6 1.81 -32.87 9.84
CA ARG A 6 2.12 -31.88 10.91
C ARG A 6 1.60 -30.50 10.57
N ILE A 7 1.81 -30.02 9.33
CA ILE A 7 1.28 -28.75 8.85
C ILE A 7 -0.25 -28.75 8.91
N SER A 8 -0.91 -29.81 8.43
CA SER A 8 -2.37 -29.89 8.48
C SER A 8 -2.91 -29.80 9.91
N LYS A 9 -2.28 -30.51 10.86
CA LYS A 9 -2.65 -30.45 12.28
C LYS A 9 -2.41 -29.04 12.86
N ALA A 10 -1.25 -28.44 12.59
CA ALA A 10 -0.92 -27.10 13.07
C ALA A 10 -1.87 -26.01 12.50
N ARG A 11 -2.25 -26.13 11.22
CA ARG A 11 -3.28 -25.26 10.59
C ARG A 11 -4.63 -25.36 11.30
N THR A 12 -5.05 -26.58 11.66
CA THR A 12 -6.29 -26.79 12.41
C THR A 12 -6.19 -26.19 13.82
N THR A 13 -5.08 -26.41 14.51
CA THR A 13 -4.83 -25.80 15.83
C THR A 13 -4.87 -24.28 15.73
N LEU A 14 -4.20 -23.70 14.74
CA LEU A 14 -4.18 -22.26 14.55
C LEU A 14 -5.59 -21.69 14.28
N LEU A 15 -6.41 -22.39 13.49
CA LEU A 15 -7.79 -21.97 13.21
C LEU A 15 -8.67 -21.98 14.46
N LEU A 16 -8.50 -22.97 15.34
CA LEU A 16 -9.32 -23.13 16.55
C LEU A 16 -8.86 -22.21 17.68
N ASP A 17 -7.55 -22.07 17.87
CA ASP A 17 -7.00 -21.33 19.01
C ASP A 17 -6.72 -19.87 18.69
N HIS A 18 -6.33 -19.56 17.44
CA HIS A 18 -5.99 -18.23 16.94
C HIS A 18 -6.68 -17.96 15.59
N PRO A 19 -8.02 -17.80 15.57
CA PRO A 19 -8.84 -17.78 14.35
C PRO A 19 -8.44 -16.69 13.35
N PHE A 20 -7.85 -15.59 13.78
CA PHE A 20 -7.31 -14.56 12.89
C PHE A 20 -6.24 -15.14 11.96
N PHE A 21 -5.17 -15.68 12.54
CA PHE A 21 -4.07 -16.27 11.77
C PHE A 21 -4.51 -17.52 11.01
N GLY A 22 -5.36 -18.34 11.60
CA GLY A 22 -5.89 -19.54 10.99
C GLY A 22 -6.69 -19.26 9.73
N ALA A 23 -7.61 -18.28 9.76
CA ALA A 23 -8.41 -17.89 8.61
C ALA A 23 -7.54 -17.39 7.45
N LEU A 24 -6.53 -16.59 7.74
CA LEU A 24 -5.56 -16.11 6.74
C LEU A 24 -4.71 -17.23 6.16
N LEU A 25 -4.23 -18.13 7.01
CA LEU A 25 -3.35 -19.23 6.59
C LEU A 25 -4.01 -20.19 5.59
N TYR A 26 -5.33 -20.35 5.63
CA TYR A 26 -6.05 -21.18 4.65
C TYR A 26 -6.05 -20.60 3.23
N ARG A 27 -5.69 -19.35 3.05
CA ARG A 27 -5.51 -18.76 1.71
C ARG A 27 -4.20 -19.15 1.06
N LEU A 28 -3.19 -19.50 1.84
CA LEU A 28 -1.90 -19.98 1.33
C LEU A 28 -1.95 -21.45 0.98
N LYS A 29 -1.43 -21.81 -0.20
CA LYS A 29 -1.31 -23.18 -0.66
C LYS A 29 0.00 -23.78 -0.15
N PRO A 30 -0.02 -24.81 0.70
CA PRO A 30 1.21 -25.47 1.14
C PRO A 30 1.90 -26.21 -0.02
N VAL A 31 3.20 -25.92 -0.21
CA VAL A 31 4.03 -26.51 -1.27
C VAL A 31 5.34 -26.99 -0.66
N PRO A 32 5.64 -28.31 -0.70
CA PRO A 32 6.92 -28.80 -0.24
C PRO A 32 8.05 -28.31 -1.15
N ASN A 33 9.08 -27.73 -0.55
CA ASN A 33 10.27 -27.25 -1.25
C ASN A 33 11.51 -27.45 -0.40
N ASN A 34 12.15 -28.59 -0.54
CA ASN A 34 13.35 -28.97 0.23
C ASN A 34 14.62 -28.22 -0.20
N ARG A 35 14.53 -27.30 -1.21
CA ARG A 35 15.59 -26.37 -1.55
C ARG A 35 15.60 -25.14 -0.63
N GLN A 36 14.48 -24.85 0.01
CA GLN A 36 14.41 -23.83 1.05
C GLN A 36 14.99 -24.40 2.35
N PRO A 37 15.77 -23.64 3.13
CA PRO A 37 16.28 -24.11 4.41
C PRO A 37 15.17 -24.23 5.47
N THR A 38 14.14 -23.40 5.41
CA THR A 38 13.06 -23.30 6.39
C THR A 38 11.68 -23.22 5.72
N MET A 39 10.93 -22.15 5.97
CA MET A 39 9.69 -21.81 5.27
C MET A 39 9.82 -20.50 4.52
N ALA A 40 8.94 -20.27 3.54
CA ALA A 40 8.85 -19.02 2.78
C ALA A 40 7.45 -18.83 2.25
N THR A 41 7.08 -17.57 1.99
CA THR A 41 5.81 -17.22 1.33
C THR A 41 6.00 -16.17 0.27
N ASP A 42 5.20 -16.27 -0.80
CA ASP A 42 5.08 -15.31 -1.89
C ASP A 42 3.70 -14.61 -1.95
N GLY A 43 2.88 -14.81 -0.91
CA GLY A 43 1.50 -14.32 -0.84
C GLY A 43 0.46 -15.25 -1.48
N VAL A 44 0.89 -16.28 -2.21
CA VAL A 44 0.01 -17.29 -2.84
C VAL A 44 0.31 -18.69 -2.27
N SER A 45 1.59 -19.01 -2.14
CA SER A 45 2.09 -20.30 -1.68
C SER A 45 2.79 -20.16 -0.34
N LEU A 46 2.72 -21.24 0.44
CA LEU A 46 3.53 -21.46 1.63
C LEU A 46 4.52 -22.58 1.30
N PHE A 47 5.75 -22.20 1.00
CA PHE A 47 6.83 -23.16 0.77
C PHE A 47 7.40 -23.64 2.08
N TYR A 48 7.69 -24.93 2.19
CA TYR A 48 8.25 -25.50 3.42
C TYR A 48 9.25 -26.62 3.14
N ASN A 49 10.26 -26.70 4.00
CA ASN A 49 11.21 -27.79 4.04
C ASN A 49 10.69 -28.90 4.96
N ASP A 50 10.65 -30.13 4.49
CA ASP A 50 10.13 -31.28 5.25
C ASP A 50 10.92 -31.50 6.57
N ASN A 51 12.24 -31.46 6.52
CA ASN A 51 13.09 -31.68 7.70
C ASN A 51 12.88 -30.57 8.73
N PHE A 52 12.85 -29.31 8.29
CA PHE A 52 12.57 -28.17 9.18
C PHE A 52 11.23 -28.31 9.90
N VAL A 53 10.17 -28.71 9.16
CA VAL A 53 8.85 -28.96 9.76
C VAL A 53 8.88 -30.13 10.75
N GLU A 54 9.63 -31.17 10.46
CA GLU A 54 9.73 -32.37 11.33
C GLU A 54 10.51 -32.09 12.62
N ASP A 55 11.50 -31.20 12.59
CA ASP A 55 12.34 -30.82 13.74
C ASP A 55 11.66 -29.88 14.73
N LEU A 56 10.67 -29.08 14.29
CA LEU A 56 10.00 -28.15 15.16
C LEU A 56 9.11 -28.81 16.21
N ALA A 57 9.04 -28.28 17.42
CA ALA A 57 8.00 -28.65 18.37
C ALA A 57 6.60 -28.26 17.83
N PRO A 58 5.51 -28.94 18.20
CA PRO A 58 4.18 -28.65 17.69
C PRO A 58 3.72 -27.19 17.91
N ALA A 59 4.03 -26.60 19.07
CA ALA A 59 3.70 -25.23 19.39
C ALA A 59 4.55 -24.22 18.55
N GLU A 60 5.82 -24.53 18.31
CA GLU A 60 6.68 -23.73 17.46
C GLU A 60 6.21 -23.74 16.01
N LEU A 61 5.79 -24.91 15.50
CA LEU A 61 5.24 -25.01 14.14
C LEU A 61 3.99 -24.12 13.97
N VAL A 62 3.11 -24.06 14.97
CA VAL A 62 1.95 -23.15 14.97
C VAL A 62 2.41 -21.70 14.91
N GLY A 63 3.42 -21.31 15.70
CA GLY A 63 3.99 -19.97 15.69
C GLY A 63 4.64 -19.58 14.36
N VAL A 64 5.41 -20.52 13.77
CA VAL A 64 6.04 -20.32 12.45
C VAL A 64 4.99 -20.15 11.36
N LEU A 65 3.93 -20.97 11.35
CA LEU A 65 2.85 -20.80 10.38
C LEU A 65 2.11 -19.47 10.53
N ALA A 66 1.96 -18.98 11.77
CA ALA A 66 1.40 -17.65 12.03
C ALA A 66 2.36 -16.56 11.53
N HIS A 67 3.68 -16.73 11.67
CA HIS A 67 4.68 -15.80 11.15
C HIS A 67 4.61 -15.72 9.62
N GLU A 68 4.62 -16.85 8.93
CA GLU A 68 4.57 -16.86 7.47
C GLU A 68 3.32 -16.14 6.91
N VAL A 69 2.17 -16.33 7.53
CA VAL A 69 0.93 -15.71 7.05
C VAL A 69 0.86 -14.22 7.36
N MET A 70 1.61 -13.75 8.36
CA MET A 70 1.67 -12.30 8.65
C MET A 70 2.43 -11.52 7.57
N HIS A 71 3.36 -12.12 6.84
CA HIS A 71 4.00 -11.45 5.72
C HIS A 71 2.98 -10.98 4.68
N PRO A 72 2.14 -11.84 4.08
CA PRO A 72 1.13 -11.36 3.14
C PRO A 72 0.01 -10.56 3.81
N ALA A 73 -0.34 -10.83 5.07
CA ALA A 73 -1.32 -10.04 5.80
C ALA A 73 -0.88 -8.57 5.93
N LEU A 74 0.42 -8.33 6.15
CA LEU A 74 1.06 -7.02 6.18
C LEU A 74 1.57 -6.57 4.79
N LYS A 75 1.26 -7.33 3.74
CA LYS A 75 1.61 -7.03 2.33
C LYS A 75 3.12 -6.94 2.04
N HIS A 76 3.96 -7.58 2.83
CA HIS A 76 5.41 -7.50 2.69
C HIS A 76 5.91 -8.01 1.33
N HIS A 77 5.23 -9.02 0.73
CA HIS A 77 5.53 -9.62 -0.57
C HIS A 77 5.30 -8.70 -1.78
N VAL A 78 4.57 -7.59 -1.61
CA VAL A 78 4.29 -6.60 -2.65
C VAL A 78 4.88 -5.22 -2.35
N ARG A 79 5.34 -4.97 -1.12
CA ARG A 79 5.80 -3.66 -0.64
C ARG A 79 7.33 -3.50 -0.64
N ARG A 80 8.08 -4.51 -1.06
CA ARG A 80 9.56 -4.44 -1.04
C ARG A 80 10.10 -3.32 -1.94
N GLY A 81 9.58 -3.19 -3.17
CA GLY A 81 10.10 -2.26 -4.14
C GLY A 81 11.58 -2.55 -4.46
N ASP A 82 12.40 -1.51 -4.57
CA ASP A 82 13.83 -1.60 -4.87
C ASP A 82 14.72 -1.90 -3.66
N ARG A 83 14.12 -2.15 -2.47
CA ARG A 83 14.85 -2.42 -1.23
C ARG A 83 15.63 -3.74 -1.33
N ASN A 84 16.79 -3.78 -0.64
CA ASN A 84 17.60 -5.01 -0.55
C ASN A 84 16.76 -6.16 0.05
N PRO A 85 16.61 -7.30 -0.63
CA PRO A 85 15.73 -8.37 -0.18
C PRO A 85 16.09 -8.93 1.22
N ARG A 86 17.38 -9.02 1.53
CA ARG A 86 17.86 -9.53 2.82
C ARG A 86 17.52 -8.60 3.96
N VAL A 87 17.83 -7.31 3.80
CA VAL A 87 17.52 -6.29 4.81
C VAL A 87 16.01 -6.12 4.98
N TRP A 88 15.25 -6.20 3.87
CA TRP A 88 13.81 -6.17 3.89
C TRP A 88 13.21 -7.31 4.70
N ASN A 89 13.68 -8.55 4.48
CA ASN A 89 13.23 -9.71 5.24
C ASN A 89 13.47 -9.54 6.75
N ILE A 90 14.69 -9.10 7.13
CA ILE A 90 15.04 -8.81 8.53
C ILE A 90 14.10 -7.74 9.12
N ALA A 91 13.82 -6.68 8.39
CA ALA A 91 12.92 -5.62 8.84
C ALA A 91 11.47 -6.11 9.01
N CYS A 92 11.00 -6.96 8.09
CA CYS A 92 9.68 -7.59 8.19
C CYS A 92 9.58 -8.50 9.42
N ASP A 93 10.62 -9.28 9.70
CA ASP A 93 10.66 -10.18 10.86
C ASP A 93 10.62 -9.40 12.19
N TYR A 94 11.39 -8.29 12.28
CA TYR A 94 11.31 -7.39 13.44
C TYR A 94 9.94 -6.75 13.61
N ALA A 95 9.21 -6.52 12.54
CA ALA A 95 7.84 -6.00 12.60
C ALA A 95 6.82 -7.07 13.05
N ILE A 96 6.99 -8.33 12.62
CA ILE A 96 6.04 -9.43 12.86
C ILE A 96 6.25 -10.07 14.24
N ASN A 97 7.49 -10.42 14.59
CA ASN A 97 7.76 -11.26 15.77
C ASN A 97 7.20 -10.70 17.09
N PRO A 98 7.29 -9.39 17.37
CA PRO A 98 6.68 -8.83 18.58
C PRO A 98 5.16 -9.03 18.63
N LEU A 99 4.45 -8.95 17.50
CA LEU A 99 3.00 -9.14 17.41
C LEU A 99 2.59 -10.57 17.77
N LEU A 100 3.38 -11.56 17.32
CA LEU A 100 3.12 -12.96 17.59
C LEU A 100 3.40 -13.33 19.04
N VAL A 101 4.46 -12.78 19.62
CA VAL A 101 4.77 -12.95 21.06
C VAL A 101 3.67 -12.35 21.92
N ASP A 102 3.18 -11.15 21.58
CA ASP A 102 2.07 -10.50 22.28
C ASP A 102 0.74 -11.27 22.12
N ALA A 103 0.56 -11.96 20.98
CA ALA A 103 -0.57 -12.86 20.76
C ALA A 103 -0.46 -14.20 21.52
N GLY A 104 0.63 -14.42 22.26
CA GLY A 104 0.87 -15.64 23.04
C GLY A 104 1.35 -16.84 22.22
N LEU A 105 1.83 -16.63 20.99
CA LEU A 105 2.36 -17.68 20.15
C LEU A 105 3.82 -18.02 20.52
N HIS A 106 4.16 -19.29 20.40
CA HIS A 106 5.51 -19.79 20.68
C HIS A 106 6.33 -19.81 19.39
N LEU A 107 7.40 -19.04 19.37
CA LEU A 107 8.34 -18.99 18.26
C LEU A 107 9.62 -19.78 18.60
N PRO A 108 10.33 -20.35 17.61
CA PRO A 108 11.60 -21.02 17.82
C PRO A 108 12.65 -20.10 18.45
N LYS A 109 13.69 -20.71 19.05
CA LYS A 109 14.80 -19.93 19.62
C LYS A 109 15.61 -19.22 18.53
N GLY A 110 16.11 -18.03 18.83
CA GLY A 110 16.98 -17.26 17.94
C GLY A 110 16.22 -16.34 16.98
N ILE A 111 14.94 -16.08 17.23
CA ILE A 111 14.14 -15.10 16.47
C ILE A 111 14.70 -13.70 16.56
N LEU A 112 14.49 -12.90 15.53
CA LEU A 112 14.75 -11.47 15.53
C LEU A 112 13.72 -10.76 16.41
N LEU A 113 14.13 -10.30 17.58
CA LEU A 113 13.27 -9.57 18.50
C LEU A 113 14.05 -8.46 19.15
N ASP A 114 13.65 -7.22 18.89
CA ASP A 114 14.19 -6.02 19.49
C ASP A 114 13.07 -5.05 19.86
N ASN A 115 13.02 -4.68 21.13
CA ASN A 115 11.99 -3.78 21.64
C ASN A 115 12.08 -2.36 21.05
N SER A 116 13.25 -1.95 20.53
CA SER A 116 13.43 -0.64 19.90
C SER A 116 12.65 -0.49 18.59
N TYR A 117 12.29 -1.60 17.94
CA TYR A 117 11.48 -1.64 16.71
C TYR A 117 9.98 -1.88 16.95
N ARG A 118 9.59 -2.06 18.22
CA ARG A 118 8.19 -2.38 18.55
C ARG A 118 7.24 -1.27 18.08
N GLY A 119 6.23 -1.65 17.30
CA GLY A 119 5.23 -0.72 16.75
C GLY A 119 5.68 0.05 15.50
N MET A 120 6.89 -0.20 15.00
CA MET A 120 7.37 0.38 13.75
C MET A 120 6.90 -0.44 12.54
N SER A 121 6.75 0.22 11.39
CA SER A 121 6.51 -0.46 10.10
C SER A 121 7.80 -1.10 9.57
N ALA A 122 7.66 -2.09 8.68
CA ALA A 122 8.82 -2.74 8.06
C ALA A 122 9.71 -1.73 7.30
N GLU A 123 9.12 -0.70 6.68
CA GLU A 123 9.85 0.38 6.00
C GLU A 123 10.67 1.23 6.97
N ALA A 124 10.06 1.62 8.09
CA ALA A 124 10.76 2.42 9.10
C ALA A 124 11.93 1.65 9.73
N ILE A 125 11.74 0.35 9.97
CA ILE A 125 12.80 -0.54 10.47
C ILE A 125 13.90 -0.71 9.41
N TYR A 126 13.51 -0.92 8.14
CA TYR A 126 14.47 -1.03 7.03
C TYR A 126 15.37 0.20 6.94
N ASN A 127 14.76 1.39 6.95
CA ASN A 127 15.50 2.66 6.84
C ASN A 127 16.48 2.83 8.01
N ARG A 128 16.06 2.44 9.21
CA ARG A 128 16.93 2.51 10.40
C ARG A 128 18.10 1.54 10.32
N ILE A 129 17.86 0.28 9.91
CA ILE A 129 18.94 -0.71 9.71
C ILE A 129 19.89 -0.25 8.62
N ALA A 130 19.39 0.33 7.51
CA ALA A 130 20.21 0.85 6.43
C ALA A 130 21.11 2.01 6.90
N GLN A 131 20.58 2.96 7.67
CA GLN A 131 21.37 4.05 8.28
C GLN A 131 22.45 3.53 9.21
N GLU A 132 22.13 2.59 10.10
CA GLU A 132 23.11 2.00 11.03
C GLU A 132 24.24 1.26 10.29
N GLN A 133 23.96 0.67 9.12
CA GLN A 133 24.96 0.04 8.26
C GLN A 133 25.86 1.07 7.55
N GLU A 134 25.31 2.20 7.09
CA GLU A 134 26.06 3.29 6.48
C GLU A 134 27.00 3.99 7.51
N GLU A 135 26.50 4.25 8.72
CA GLU A 135 27.27 4.87 9.80
C GLU A 135 28.39 3.97 10.31
N SER A 136 28.22 2.64 10.27
CA SER A 136 29.23 1.67 10.68
C SER A 136 30.31 1.41 9.63
N GLY A 137 30.26 2.08 8.47
CA GLY A 137 31.29 1.99 7.41
C GLY A 137 31.32 0.63 6.71
N GLY A 138 30.27 -0.15 6.80
CA GLY A 138 30.12 -1.44 6.19
C GLY A 138 29.52 -1.33 4.78
N ASP A 139 30.41 -1.48 3.77
CA ASP A 139 29.96 -1.80 2.40
C ASP A 139 29.05 -3.04 2.46
N PRO A 140 27.92 -3.12 1.75
CA PRO A 140 27.04 -4.30 1.76
C PRO A 140 27.63 -5.47 0.95
N LYS A 141 28.89 -5.78 1.16
CA LYS A 141 29.59 -6.91 0.59
C LYS A 141 29.78 -7.99 1.67
N ASP A 142 29.02 -9.07 1.43
CA ASP A 142 29.37 -10.45 1.75
C ASP A 142 30.06 -10.71 3.11
N GLY A 143 29.25 -10.99 4.13
CA GLY A 143 29.74 -11.57 5.38
C GLY A 143 30.23 -13.02 5.19
N SER A 144 31.41 -13.19 4.57
CA SER A 144 32.13 -14.45 4.61
C SER A 144 33.08 -14.44 5.79
N ALA A 145 32.73 -15.14 6.85
CA ALA A 145 33.68 -15.55 7.87
C ALA A 145 33.62 -17.07 7.98
N GLY A 146 34.62 -17.75 7.45
CA GLY A 146 34.78 -19.19 7.57
C GLY A 146 35.74 -19.73 6.53
N GLN A 147 37.05 -19.69 6.82
CA GLN A 147 38.08 -20.34 6.01
C GLN A 147 37.89 -21.85 5.99
N GLY A 148 37.75 -22.41 4.78
CA GLY A 148 37.90 -23.81 4.46
C GLY A 148 38.39 -23.93 3.02
N LYS A 149 39.67 -24.16 2.83
CA LYS A 149 40.30 -24.52 1.53
C LYS A 149 39.74 -25.86 1.08
N ASP A 150 39.24 -26.02 -0.14
CA ASP A 150 39.87 -26.92 -1.12
C ASP A 150 39.21 -26.77 -2.52
N GLY A 151 40.00 -27.01 -3.56
CA GLY A 151 39.74 -26.65 -4.93
C GLY A 151 38.84 -27.63 -5.69
N GLY A 152 38.33 -27.17 -6.83
CA GLY A 152 37.62 -27.98 -7.83
C GLY A 152 36.99 -27.16 -8.91
N GLN A 153 37.66 -27.03 -10.06
CA GLN A 153 37.15 -26.47 -11.30
C GLN A 153 35.98 -27.26 -11.88
N GLY A 154 35.01 -26.59 -12.45
CA GLY A 154 33.95 -27.16 -13.28
C GLY A 154 32.99 -26.12 -13.77
N GLN A 155 33.28 -25.52 -14.95
CA GLN A 155 32.35 -24.69 -15.72
C GLN A 155 31.31 -25.58 -16.39
N GLU A 156 30.02 -25.20 -16.25
CA GLU A 156 29.00 -25.43 -17.27
C GLU A 156 28.04 -24.21 -17.34
N PRO A 157 27.57 -23.82 -18.54
CA PRO A 157 26.83 -22.58 -18.75
C PRO A 157 25.32 -22.80 -18.81
N GLY A 158 24.58 -21.86 -18.27
CA GLY A 158 23.20 -21.61 -18.68
C GLY A 158 22.12 -22.08 -17.73
N GLN A 159 21.83 -21.27 -16.71
CA GLN A 159 20.50 -21.23 -16.10
C GLN A 159 20.24 -19.79 -15.63
N SER A 160 19.04 -19.31 -15.96
CA SER A 160 18.48 -18.02 -15.52
C SER A 160 18.62 -17.83 -14.00
N PRO A 161 18.75 -16.63 -13.47
CA PRO A 161 18.97 -16.41 -12.06
C PRO A 161 17.70 -16.70 -11.24
N GLY A 162 17.48 -17.96 -10.91
CA GLY A 162 16.61 -18.34 -9.81
C GLY A 162 17.23 -17.78 -8.53
N GLN A 163 16.45 -17.01 -7.78
CA GLN A 163 16.86 -16.47 -6.49
C GLN A 163 17.44 -17.59 -5.62
N ARG A 164 18.72 -17.48 -5.26
CA ARG A 164 19.34 -18.39 -4.28
C ARG A 164 18.73 -18.10 -2.91
N PRO A 165 18.43 -19.13 -2.08
CA PRO A 165 18.01 -18.92 -0.70
C PRO A 165 19.04 -18.07 0.03
N VAL A 166 18.61 -16.95 0.57
CA VAL A 166 19.46 -16.07 1.37
C VAL A 166 19.39 -16.54 2.80
N GLU A 167 20.49 -17.07 3.36
CA GLU A 167 20.56 -17.36 4.79
C GLU A 167 20.39 -16.07 5.59
N THR A 168 19.29 -15.95 6.30
CA THR A 168 19.01 -14.82 7.20
C THR A 168 19.50 -15.14 8.60
N PRO A 169 20.31 -14.28 9.23
CA PRO A 169 20.70 -14.46 10.63
C PRO A 169 19.48 -14.45 11.54
N GLY A 170 19.24 -15.55 12.27
CA GLY A 170 18.13 -15.68 13.22
C GLY A 170 16.81 -16.08 12.58
N GLY A 171 16.80 -16.51 11.31
CA GLY A 171 15.60 -16.63 10.51
C GLY A 171 15.12 -18.05 10.27
N PHE A 172 13.90 -18.25 10.64
CA PHE A 172 12.94 -19.03 9.90
C PHE A 172 11.99 -18.01 9.25
N GLY A 173 11.53 -18.35 8.06
CA GLY A 173 10.66 -17.47 7.29
C GLY A 173 11.43 -16.61 6.29
N GLN A 174 10.91 -16.59 5.09
CA GLN A 174 11.40 -15.71 4.04
C GLN A 174 10.21 -15.18 3.25
N VAL A 175 10.10 -13.86 3.14
CA VAL A 175 9.15 -13.25 2.22
C VAL A 175 9.77 -13.15 0.83
N MET A 176 9.07 -13.71 -0.16
CA MET A 176 9.40 -13.62 -1.58
C MET A 176 8.49 -12.59 -2.24
N ASP A 177 8.97 -12.01 -3.35
CA ASP A 177 8.12 -11.12 -4.14
C ASP A 177 6.92 -11.88 -4.73
N ALA A 178 5.82 -11.16 -4.91
CA ALA A 178 4.61 -11.71 -5.51
C ALA A 178 4.88 -12.30 -6.89
N PRO A 179 4.46 -13.54 -7.16
CA PRO A 179 4.70 -14.20 -8.45
C PRO A 179 3.74 -13.68 -9.52
N ASN A 180 4.20 -13.68 -10.78
CA ASN A 180 3.34 -13.50 -11.92
C ASN A 180 2.59 -14.82 -12.21
N PRO A 181 1.25 -14.88 -12.10
CA PRO A 181 0.50 -16.11 -12.33
C PRO A 181 0.50 -16.54 -13.82
N GLU A 182 0.75 -15.62 -14.75
CA GLU A 182 0.76 -15.88 -16.18
C GLU A 182 2.14 -16.33 -16.68
N GLU A 183 3.22 -15.88 -16.01
CA GLU A 183 4.60 -16.17 -16.38
C GLU A 183 5.39 -16.72 -15.19
N PRO A 184 5.45 -18.06 -15.02
CA PRO A 184 6.16 -18.67 -13.90
C PRO A 184 7.64 -18.28 -13.86
N GLY A 185 8.09 -17.77 -12.69
CA GLY A 185 9.49 -17.34 -12.48
C GLY A 185 9.71 -15.84 -12.67
N GLN A 186 8.69 -15.08 -13.06
CA GLN A 186 8.70 -13.62 -13.05
C GLN A 186 7.92 -13.07 -11.86
N THR A 187 8.22 -11.84 -11.47
CA THR A 187 7.49 -11.10 -10.45
C THR A 187 6.19 -10.50 -11.02
N ALA A 188 5.20 -10.31 -10.16
CA ALA A 188 3.91 -9.75 -10.54
C ALA A 188 4.05 -8.37 -11.20
N THR A 189 3.17 -8.11 -12.17
CA THR A 189 3.03 -6.77 -12.78
C THR A 189 2.37 -5.79 -11.78
N PRO A 190 2.51 -4.46 -11.98
CA PRO A 190 1.87 -3.48 -11.09
C PRO A 190 0.37 -3.69 -10.88
N THR A 191 -0.36 -4.08 -11.91
CA THR A 191 -1.80 -4.41 -11.82
C THR A 191 -2.05 -5.65 -10.96
N GLN A 192 -1.24 -6.70 -11.12
CA GLN A 192 -1.33 -7.91 -10.31
C GLN A 192 -0.94 -7.65 -8.84
N ILE A 193 0.03 -6.77 -8.61
CA ILE A 193 0.41 -6.30 -7.27
C ILE A 193 -0.78 -5.64 -6.59
N SER A 194 -1.43 -4.65 -7.23
CA SER A 194 -2.62 -3.98 -6.69
C SER A 194 -3.76 -4.94 -6.40
N GLN A 195 -4.00 -5.92 -7.27
CA GLN A 195 -4.99 -6.96 -7.04
C GLN A 195 -4.67 -7.83 -5.81
N GLN A 196 -3.40 -8.23 -5.63
CA GLN A 196 -2.99 -9.00 -4.45
C GLN A 196 -3.10 -8.17 -3.16
N GLU A 197 -2.72 -6.89 -3.21
CA GLU A 197 -2.89 -5.96 -2.08
C GLU A 197 -4.35 -5.86 -1.64
N GLN A 198 -5.26 -5.70 -2.58
CA GLN A 198 -6.70 -5.66 -2.31
C GLN A 198 -7.20 -6.98 -1.72
N GLN A 199 -6.86 -8.11 -2.34
CA GLN A 199 -7.27 -9.44 -1.87
C GLN A 199 -6.80 -9.71 -0.44
N TRP A 200 -5.57 -9.32 -0.09
CA TRP A 200 -5.05 -9.51 1.26
C TRP A 200 -5.64 -8.53 2.27
N SER A 201 -6.00 -7.29 1.85
CA SER A 201 -6.73 -6.34 2.69
C SER A 201 -8.12 -6.86 3.05
N GLU A 202 -8.87 -7.33 2.07
CA GLU A 202 -10.18 -7.95 2.28
C GLU A 202 -10.08 -9.19 3.18
N ALA A 203 -9.06 -10.03 2.93
CA ALA A 203 -8.79 -11.20 3.74
C ALA A 203 -8.52 -10.88 5.21
N THR A 204 -7.69 -9.87 5.45
CA THR A 204 -7.31 -9.43 6.79
C THR A 204 -8.53 -8.85 7.53
N THR A 205 -9.35 -8.06 6.85
CA THR A 205 -10.61 -7.54 7.39
C THR A 205 -11.59 -8.66 7.76
N GLN A 206 -11.75 -9.66 6.89
CA GLN A 206 -12.60 -10.82 7.15
C GLN A 206 -12.08 -11.66 8.32
N ALA A 207 -10.77 -11.90 8.38
CA ALA A 207 -10.14 -12.64 9.48
C ALA A 207 -10.29 -11.92 10.82
N ALA A 208 -10.18 -10.60 10.83
CA ALA A 208 -10.42 -9.77 12.01
C ALA A 208 -11.89 -9.88 12.49
N ALA A 209 -12.86 -9.86 11.57
CA ALA A 209 -14.27 -10.06 11.90
C ALA A 209 -14.53 -11.45 12.51
N ILE A 210 -13.96 -12.52 11.90
CA ILE A 210 -14.05 -13.89 12.41
C ILE A 210 -13.46 -13.98 13.83
N SER A 211 -12.31 -13.36 14.06
CA SER A 211 -11.63 -13.36 15.35
C SER A 211 -12.44 -12.63 16.43
N ARG A 212 -13.04 -11.48 16.08
CA ARG A 212 -13.96 -10.74 16.98
C ARG A 212 -15.19 -11.57 17.35
N MET A 213 -15.81 -12.24 16.37
CA MET A 213 -16.94 -13.13 16.61
C MET A 213 -16.59 -14.32 17.53
N ALA A 214 -15.36 -14.83 17.41
CA ALA A 214 -14.85 -15.90 18.28
C ALA A 214 -14.40 -15.40 19.67
N GLY A 215 -14.37 -14.09 19.93
CA GLY A 215 -13.86 -13.51 21.17
C GLY A 215 -12.35 -13.70 21.37
N LYS A 216 -11.59 -13.91 20.30
CA LYS A 216 -10.15 -14.26 20.33
C LYS A 216 -9.35 -13.29 19.46
N VAL A 217 -9.50 -11.99 19.70
CA VAL A 217 -8.73 -10.96 19.01
C VAL A 217 -7.29 -10.97 19.52
N PRO A 218 -6.27 -11.12 18.68
CA PRO A 218 -4.87 -11.10 19.11
C PRO A 218 -4.51 -9.72 19.67
N LEU A 219 -3.91 -9.66 20.85
CA LEU A 219 -3.37 -8.43 21.44
C LEU A 219 -2.32 -7.81 20.48
N GLY A 220 -2.50 -6.54 20.13
CA GLY A 220 -1.61 -5.82 19.21
C GLY A 220 -1.87 -6.04 17.71
N ALA A 221 -2.64 -7.07 17.33
CA ALA A 221 -3.02 -7.26 15.92
C ALA A 221 -4.00 -6.18 15.45
N ASP A 222 -4.80 -5.58 16.34
CA ASP A 222 -5.72 -4.48 15.94
C ASP A 222 -4.96 -3.31 15.30
N ARG A 223 -3.81 -2.90 15.83
CA ARG A 223 -2.99 -1.84 15.24
C ARG A 223 -2.33 -2.26 13.92
N ALA A 224 -1.88 -3.52 13.82
CA ALA A 224 -1.33 -4.05 12.58
C ALA A 224 -2.44 -4.27 11.55
N ILE A 225 -3.65 -4.62 11.99
CA ILE A 225 -4.85 -4.75 11.17
C ILE A 225 -5.34 -3.36 10.74
N GLU A 226 -5.35 -2.38 11.62
CA GLU A 226 -5.69 -0.99 11.28
C GLU A 226 -4.66 -0.38 10.33
N GLY A 227 -3.37 -0.59 10.55
CA GLY A 227 -2.30 -0.18 9.62
C GLY A 227 -2.27 -0.98 8.30
N ALA A 228 -2.82 -2.21 8.28
CA ALA A 228 -2.94 -3.03 7.07
C ALA A 228 -4.34 -2.91 6.44
N ALA A 229 -5.37 -2.59 7.23
CA ALA A 229 -6.75 -2.30 6.80
C ALA A 229 -6.95 -0.82 6.43
N GLU A 230 -6.06 0.08 6.84
CA GLU A 230 -5.68 1.21 6.00
C GLU A 230 -5.00 0.59 4.76
N ALA A 231 -5.82 -0.14 3.98
CA ALA A 231 -5.49 -0.38 2.60
C ALA A 231 -4.98 0.99 2.11
N LYS A 232 -3.74 1.03 1.62
CA LYS A 232 -3.38 2.05 0.66
C LYS A 232 -4.36 1.82 -0.50
N VAL A 233 -5.55 2.37 -0.36
CA VAL A 233 -6.34 2.73 -1.53
C VAL A 233 -5.31 3.49 -2.34
N ASP A 234 -4.98 2.98 -3.52
CA ASP A 234 -4.08 3.73 -4.38
C ASP A 234 -4.68 5.13 -4.39
N TRP A 235 -3.95 6.08 -3.78
CA TRP A 235 -4.46 7.44 -3.62
C TRP A 235 -4.95 7.99 -4.95
N ARG A 236 -4.39 7.48 -6.06
CA ARG A 236 -4.78 7.79 -7.43
C ARG A 236 -6.19 7.28 -7.74
N GLU A 237 -6.49 6.04 -7.38
CA GLU A 237 -7.83 5.46 -7.56
C GLU A 237 -8.84 6.17 -6.64
N HIS A 238 -8.41 6.49 -5.41
CA HIS A 238 -9.24 7.26 -4.48
C HIS A 238 -9.49 8.69 -5.00
N LEU A 239 -8.47 9.35 -5.53
CA LEU A 239 -8.61 10.67 -6.17
C LEU A 239 -9.58 10.62 -7.36
N ARG A 240 -9.42 9.65 -8.27
CA ARG A 240 -10.31 9.44 -9.43
C ARG A 240 -11.74 9.17 -9.01
N ARG A 241 -11.92 8.32 -8.01
CA ARG A 241 -13.25 8.01 -7.47
C ARG A 241 -13.89 9.24 -6.84
N THR A 242 -13.18 9.92 -5.95
CA THR A 242 -13.66 11.14 -5.28
C THR A 242 -13.95 12.25 -6.30
N PHE A 243 -13.08 12.39 -7.30
CA PHE A 243 -13.31 13.30 -8.43
C PHE A 243 -14.58 12.93 -9.21
N SER A 244 -14.76 11.66 -9.55
CA SER A 244 -15.95 11.21 -10.28
C SER A 244 -17.24 11.41 -9.49
N GLU A 245 -17.21 11.17 -8.17
CA GLU A 245 -18.34 11.42 -7.28
C GLU A 245 -18.67 12.91 -7.16
N ALA A 246 -17.65 13.78 -7.12
CA ALA A 246 -17.78 15.22 -7.02
C ALA A 246 -18.18 15.90 -8.36
N ALA A 247 -17.55 15.47 -9.45
CA ALA A 247 -17.76 16.07 -10.77
C ALA A 247 -19.05 15.60 -11.46
N PHE A 248 -19.60 14.45 -11.07
CA PHE A 248 -20.81 13.87 -11.65
C PHE A 248 -21.82 13.51 -10.56
N PRO A 249 -22.39 14.48 -9.84
CA PRO A 249 -23.51 14.17 -8.96
C PRO A 249 -24.59 13.49 -9.80
N ALA A 250 -25.15 12.40 -9.30
CA ALA A 250 -26.17 11.60 -9.99
C ALA A 250 -27.47 12.40 -10.13
N ASP A 251 -27.52 13.27 -11.12
CA ASP A 251 -28.75 14.00 -11.46
C ASP A 251 -29.59 13.19 -12.44
N TYR A 252 -30.85 13.02 -12.08
CA TYR A 252 -31.82 12.28 -12.87
C TYR A 252 -32.60 13.25 -13.77
N SER A 253 -32.35 13.21 -15.08
CA SER A 253 -33.08 13.99 -16.05
C SER A 253 -34.29 13.24 -16.63
N TRP A 254 -35.45 13.90 -16.61
CA TRP A 254 -36.67 13.43 -17.27
C TRP A 254 -36.75 13.89 -18.72
N SER A 255 -35.87 14.78 -19.18
CA SER A 255 -35.89 15.31 -20.55
C SER A 255 -35.56 14.22 -21.61
N ARG A 256 -34.82 13.17 -21.23
CA ARG A 256 -34.53 11.98 -22.05
C ARG A 256 -34.74 10.73 -21.19
N PRO A 257 -35.96 10.18 -21.17
CA PRO A 257 -36.23 9.00 -20.37
C PRO A 257 -35.41 7.78 -20.82
N ASN A 258 -35.09 6.90 -19.87
CA ASN A 258 -34.32 5.69 -20.08
C ASN A 258 -35.06 4.75 -21.04
N ARG A 259 -34.54 4.56 -22.26
CA ARG A 259 -35.16 3.74 -23.30
C ARG A 259 -35.17 2.25 -22.97
N ARG A 260 -34.39 1.80 -22.01
CA ARG A 260 -34.22 0.38 -21.64
C ARG A 260 -35.53 -0.25 -21.14
N PHE A 261 -36.40 0.52 -20.53
CA PHE A 261 -37.69 0.07 -19.99
C PHE A 261 -38.89 0.67 -20.67
N ALA A 262 -38.69 1.46 -21.72
CA ALA A 262 -39.78 2.09 -22.50
C ALA A 262 -40.71 1.05 -23.16
N HIS A 263 -40.20 -0.12 -23.55
CA HIS A 263 -40.97 -1.22 -24.10
C HIS A 263 -41.96 -1.85 -23.10
N ALA A 264 -41.69 -1.69 -21.78
CA ALA A 264 -42.55 -2.14 -20.70
C ALA A 264 -43.52 -1.05 -20.22
N GLY A 265 -43.61 0.10 -20.91
CA GLY A 265 -44.42 1.24 -20.52
C GLY A 265 -43.91 2.01 -19.31
N LEU A 266 -42.68 1.73 -18.86
CA LEU A 266 -42.06 2.40 -17.72
C LEU A 266 -41.12 3.51 -18.24
N PHE A 267 -41.49 4.75 -17.96
CA PHE A 267 -40.66 5.90 -18.22
C PHE A 267 -39.86 6.24 -16.95
N LEU A 268 -38.61 5.80 -16.90
CA LEU A 268 -37.66 6.11 -15.81
C LEU A 268 -36.76 7.25 -16.26
N PRO A 269 -36.34 8.11 -15.33
CA PRO A 269 -35.36 9.15 -15.62
C PRO A 269 -34.04 8.52 -16.06
N SER A 270 -33.29 9.19 -16.93
CA SER A 270 -31.93 8.79 -17.25
C SER A 270 -30.94 9.64 -16.49
N VAL A 271 -29.79 9.06 -16.15
CA VAL A 271 -28.65 9.82 -15.67
C VAL A 271 -28.09 10.64 -16.84
N GLN A 272 -28.13 11.94 -16.74
CA GLN A 272 -27.52 12.84 -17.71
C GLN A 272 -26.07 13.08 -17.26
N LYS A 273 -25.11 12.55 -18.03
CA LYS A 273 -23.71 12.94 -17.89
C LYS A 273 -23.53 14.24 -18.68
N GLU A 274 -23.57 15.36 -18.00
CA GLU A 274 -23.01 16.60 -18.52
C GLU A 274 -21.49 16.47 -18.49
N GLY A 275 -20.79 17.01 -19.49
CA GLY A 275 -19.31 16.99 -19.48
C GLY A 275 -18.79 17.74 -18.26
N VAL A 276 -17.58 17.42 -17.81
CA VAL A 276 -16.93 18.15 -16.71
C VAL A 276 -16.75 19.61 -17.16
N GLY A 277 -17.26 20.55 -16.38
CA GLY A 277 -17.10 21.98 -16.61
C GLY A 277 -15.65 22.44 -16.35
N GLU A 278 -15.47 23.51 -15.60
CA GLU A 278 -14.16 24.01 -15.22
C GLU A 278 -13.58 23.19 -14.05
N LEU A 279 -12.30 22.87 -14.12
CA LEU A 279 -11.53 22.24 -13.04
C LEU A 279 -10.54 23.26 -12.48
N VAL A 280 -10.52 23.44 -11.17
CA VAL A 280 -9.48 24.22 -10.49
C VAL A 280 -8.51 23.27 -9.79
N VAL A 281 -7.22 23.47 -10.01
CA VAL A 281 -6.13 22.76 -9.35
C VAL A 281 -5.29 23.79 -8.61
N ALA A 282 -5.29 23.75 -7.28
CA ALA A 282 -4.45 24.61 -6.46
C ALA A 282 -3.21 23.85 -5.97
N VAL A 283 -2.05 24.42 -6.18
CA VAL A 283 -0.75 23.81 -5.85
C VAL A 283 -0.07 24.64 -4.78
N ASP A 284 0.15 24.03 -3.64
CA ASP A 284 0.93 24.59 -2.54
C ASP A 284 2.40 24.69 -2.96
N CYS A 285 2.96 25.91 -2.90
CA CYS A 285 4.34 26.21 -3.24
C CYS A 285 5.23 26.35 -2.01
N SER A 286 4.76 25.95 -0.83
CA SER A 286 5.58 25.91 0.38
C SER A 286 6.72 24.90 0.26
N GLY A 287 7.78 25.12 1.03
CA GLY A 287 9.02 24.29 0.94
C GLY A 287 8.84 22.81 1.33
N SER A 288 7.67 22.41 1.81
CA SER A 288 7.31 21.02 2.15
C SER A 288 6.94 20.18 0.91
N ILE A 289 6.58 20.81 -0.21
CA ILE A 289 6.22 20.12 -1.47
C ILE A 289 7.47 19.99 -2.34
N SER A 290 7.99 18.76 -2.47
CA SER A 290 9.16 18.47 -3.31
C SER A 290 8.79 18.33 -4.79
N ASP A 291 9.78 18.57 -5.68
CA ASP A 291 9.61 18.38 -7.13
C ASP A 291 9.13 16.97 -7.51
N ARG A 292 9.52 15.96 -6.73
CA ARG A 292 9.06 14.57 -6.92
C ARG A 292 7.55 14.45 -6.66
N ILE A 293 7.06 15.05 -5.57
CA ILE A 293 5.63 15.05 -5.22
C ILE A 293 4.85 15.77 -6.32
N LEU A 294 5.34 16.93 -6.73
CA LEU A 294 4.73 17.72 -7.79
C LEU A 294 4.65 16.95 -9.12
N GLY A 295 5.73 16.26 -9.53
CA GLY A 295 5.74 15.47 -10.76
C GLY A 295 4.74 14.31 -10.75
N VAL A 296 4.62 13.61 -9.61
CA VAL A 296 3.64 12.52 -9.45
C VAL A 296 2.22 13.06 -9.47
N PHE A 297 1.96 14.20 -8.81
CA PHE A 297 0.65 14.85 -8.82
C PHE A 297 0.28 15.37 -10.22
N GLN A 298 1.21 16.00 -10.92
CA GLN A 298 1.03 16.47 -12.30
C GLN A 298 0.59 15.33 -13.23
N ALA A 299 1.27 14.18 -13.15
CA ALA A 299 0.94 13.02 -13.97
C ALA A 299 -0.50 12.52 -13.71
N GLU A 300 -0.95 12.56 -12.45
CA GLU A 300 -2.29 12.13 -12.10
C GLU A 300 -3.37 13.15 -12.48
N VAL A 301 -3.11 14.44 -12.31
CA VAL A 301 -4.00 15.50 -12.80
C VAL A 301 -4.13 15.44 -14.32
N GLN A 302 -3.02 15.19 -15.05
CA GLN A 302 -3.06 14.99 -16.50
C GLN A 302 -3.94 13.79 -16.87
N ALA A 303 -3.81 12.66 -16.16
CA ALA A 303 -4.63 11.48 -16.41
C ALA A 303 -6.13 11.76 -16.18
N LEU A 304 -6.48 12.51 -15.12
CA LEU A 304 -7.86 12.96 -14.89
C LEU A 304 -8.38 13.83 -16.01
N VAL A 305 -7.57 14.77 -16.50
CA VAL A 305 -7.94 15.68 -17.59
C VAL A 305 -8.12 14.93 -18.91
N ASP A 306 -7.26 13.96 -19.21
CA ASP A 306 -7.35 13.12 -20.41
C ASP A 306 -8.62 12.23 -20.41
N GLU A 307 -8.96 11.69 -19.23
CA GLU A 307 -10.12 10.83 -19.03
C GLU A 307 -11.45 11.61 -19.09
N HIS A 308 -11.53 12.74 -18.38
CA HIS A 308 -12.79 13.45 -18.15
C HIS A 308 -12.99 14.67 -19.07
N ARG A 309 -11.93 15.15 -19.71
CA ARG A 309 -11.92 16.27 -20.67
C ARG A 309 -12.69 17.49 -20.19
N PRO A 310 -12.27 18.14 -19.09
CA PRO A 310 -12.89 19.37 -18.62
C PRO A 310 -12.81 20.46 -19.68
N SER A 311 -13.72 21.41 -19.65
CA SER A 311 -13.75 22.52 -20.61
C SER A 311 -12.53 23.41 -20.47
N GLN A 312 -12.12 23.67 -19.23
CA GLN A 312 -10.91 24.41 -18.86
C GLN A 312 -10.32 23.88 -17.56
N VAL A 313 -9.01 24.00 -17.41
CA VAL A 313 -8.28 23.69 -16.18
C VAL A 313 -7.54 24.94 -15.74
N HIS A 314 -7.86 25.43 -14.56
CA HIS A 314 -7.20 26.55 -13.91
C HIS A 314 -6.22 26.04 -12.88
N VAL A 315 -4.93 26.39 -13.00
CA VAL A 315 -3.89 26.04 -12.03
C VAL A 315 -3.50 27.26 -11.24
N LEU A 316 -3.74 27.20 -9.93
CA LEU A 316 -3.43 28.27 -8.98
C LEU A 316 -2.20 27.86 -8.17
N TYR A 317 -1.14 28.63 -8.22
CA TYR A 317 0.04 28.46 -7.38
C TYR A 317 -0.05 29.41 -6.20
N PHE A 318 -0.06 28.86 -5.00
CA PHE A 318 -0.27 29.64 -3.79
C PHE A 318 0.76 29.29 -2.69
N ASP A 319 0.97 30.27 -1.82
CA ASP A 319 1.60 30.15 -0.51
C ASP A 319 0.76 30.94 0.52
N GLU A 320 1.17 32.10 0.95
CA GLU A 320 0.32 33.05 1.73
C GLU A 320 -0.64 33.83 0.83
N VAL A 321 -0.37 33.88 -0.48
CA VAL A 321 -1.15 34.57 -1.51
C VAL A 321 -1.18 33.74 -2.79
N ILE A 322 -2.01 34.09 -3.77
CA ILE A 322 -1.93 33.51 -5.12
C ILE A 322 -0.77 34.16 -5.87
N ASN A 323 0.28 33.37 -6.15
CA ASN A 323 1.47 33.84 -6.83
C ASN A 323 1.34 33.81 -8.36
N ARG A 324 0.59 32.82 -8.88
CA ARG A 324 0.40 32.62 -10.31
C ARG A 324 -0.91 31.88 -10.58
N HIS A 325 -1.54 32.21 -11.72
CA HIS A 325 -2.73 31.54 -12.23
C HIS A 325 -2.52 31.21 -13.71
N ASP A 326 -2.47 29.94 -14.04
CA ASP A 326 -2.37 29.42 -15.41
C ASP A 326 -3.72 28.80 -15.82
N THR A 327 -4.05 28.91 -17.12
CA THR A 327 -5.28 28.34 -17.67
C THR A 327 -4.92 27.45 -18.86
N PHE A 328 -5.41 26.22 -18.86
CA PHE A 328 -5.23 25.22 -19.92
C PHE A 328 -6.59 24.87 -20.51
N CYS A 329 -6.64 24.77 -21.84
CA CYS A 329 -7.84 24.27 -22.53
C CYS A 329 -7.89 22.74 -22.52
N GLY A 330 -9.08 22.16 -22.64
CA GLY A 330 -9.24 20.72 -22.63
C GLY A 330 -8.40 20.02 -23.71
N GLY A 331 -7.49 19.14 -23.29
CA GLY A 331 -6.57 18.39 -24.15
C GLY A 331 -5.16 18.95 -24.27
N GLU A 332 -4.87 20.07 -23.65
CA GLU A 332 -3.50 20.57 -23.51
C GLU A 332 -2.73 19.82 -22.42
N ALA A 333 -1.42 19.66 -22.63
CA ALA A 333 -0.56 19.08 -21.60
C ALA A 333 -0.39 20.06 -20.45
N ILE A 334 -0.71 19.62 -19.23
CA ILE A 334 -0.56 20.43 -18.01
C ILE A 334 0.90 20.35 -17.58
N THR A 335 1.54 21.49 -17.43
CA THR A 335 2.88 21.59 -16.83
C THR A 335 2.75 22.40 -15.54
N LEU A 336 3.14 21.80 -14.41
CA LEU A 336 3.13 22.48 -13.13
C LEU A 336 4.51 23.12 -12.89
N GLU A 337 4.52 24.45 -12.78
CA GLU A 337 5.72 25.24 -12.50
C GLU A 337 5.49 26.04 -11.22
N PRO A 338 5.88 25.52 -10.04
CA PRO A 338 5.63 26.17 -8.78
C PRO A 338 6.26 27.57 -8.74
N ALA A 339 5.50 28.53 -8.23
CA ALA A 339 5.94 29.90 -8.05
C ALA A 339 5.59 30.32 -6.62
N GLY A 340 6.58 30.68 -5.83
CA GLY A 340 6.42 31.06 -4.42
C GLY A 340 7.49 30.42 -3.53
N GLY A 341 7.21 30.26 -2.22
CA GLY A 341 8.15 29.65 -1.27
C GLY A 341 8.00 30.21 0.16
N GLY A 342 6.83 30.76 0.48
CA GLY A 342 6.50 31.32 1.80
C GLY A 342 5.82 30.32 2.75
N GLY A 343 5.00 30.82 3.67
CA GLY A 343 4.07 30.04 4.48
C GLY A 343 2.90 29.55 3.65
N THR A 344 1.90 28.92 4.29
CA THR A 344 0.70 28.40 3.61
C THR A 344 -0.55 29.05 4.17
N ASN A 345 -1.44 29.56 3.29
CA ASN A 345 -2.76 30.05 3.64
C ASN A 345 -3.76 29.65 2.55
N PHE A 346 -4.81 28.95 2.94
CA PHE A 346 -5.81 28.42 1.99
C PHE A 346 -6.92 29.42 1.63
N VAL A 347 -7.13 30.45 2.43
CA VAL A 347 -8.19 31.45 2.20
C VAL A 347 -8.08 32.13 0.83
N PRO A 348 -6.89 32.59 0.36
CA PRO A 348 -6.73 33.24 -0.94
C PRO A 348 -7.17 32.40 -2.14
N ILE A 349 -7.14 31.04 -2.04
CA ILE A 349 -7.59 30.17 -3.12
C ILE A 349 -9.06 30.44 -3.43
N PHE A 350 -9.89 30.41 -2.39
CA PHE A 350 -11.34 30.54 -2.52
C PHE A 350 -11.77 31.97 -2.82
N GLU A 351 -11.08 32.96 -2.26
CA GLU A 351 -11.26 34.39 -2.61
C GLU A 351 -10.93 34.63 -4.08
N HIS A 352 -9.81 34.08 -4.59
CA HIS A 352 -9.41 34.23 -5.99
C HIS A 352 -10.41 33.56 -6.94
N ILE A 353 -10.92 32.36 -6.62
CA ILE A 353 -11.95 31.69 -7.41
C ILE A 353 -13.22 32.58 -7.50
N ALA A 354 -13.62 33.21 -6.39
CA ALA A 354 -14.76 34.09 -6.35
C ALA A 354 -14.51 35.41 -7.11
N GLU A 355 -13.34 36.05 -6.96
CA GLU A 355 -12.94 37.27 -7.64
C GLU A 355 -12.88 37.13 -9.15
N GLN A 356 -12.35 35.96 -9.63
CA GLN A 356 -12.27 35.63 -11.05
C GLN A 356 -13.60 35.12 -11.61
N ALA A 357 -14.65 35.03 -10.78
CA ALA A 357 -15.95 34.45 -11.13
C ALA A 357 -15.86 33.05 -11.79
N LEU A 358 -14.91 32.23 -11.34
CA LEU A 358 -14.78 30.86 -11.80
C LEU A 358 -15.90 29.99 -11.21
N ALA A 359 -16.41 29.06 -12.01
CA ALA A 359 -17.48 28.15 -11.62
C ALA A 359 -16.98 26.70 -11.65
N PRO A 360 -16.04 26.31 -10.76
CA PRO A 360 -15.44 24.99 -10.82
C PRO A 360 -16.45 23.89 -10.52
N THR A 361 -16.45 22.87 -11.37
CA THR A 361 -17.16 21.63 -11.09
C THR A 361 -16.53 20.92 -9.88
N THR A 362 -15.22 21.06 -9.71
CA THR A 362 -14.46 20.53 -8.58
C THR A 362 -13.16 21.33 -8.45
N THR A 363 -12.71 21.50 -7.21
CA THR A 363 -11.39 22.09 -6.89
C THR A 363 -10.52 21.01 -6.25
N ILE A 364 -9.30 20.77 -6.78
CA ILE A 364 -8.30 19.87 -6.21
C ILE A 364 -7.18 20.70 -5.62
N VAL A 365 -6.83 20.48 -4.34
CA VAL A 365 -5.77 21.21 -3.64
C VAL A 365 -4.67 20.25 -3.24
N LEU A 366 -3.45 20.44 -3.77
CA LEU A 366 -2.25 19.71 -3.33
C LEU A 366 -1.60 20.47 -2.19
N THR A 367 -1.45 19.86 -1.01
CA THR A 367 -0.89 20.49 0.19
C THR A 367 -0.48 19.47 1.25
N ASP A 368 0.23 19.91 2.28
CA ASP A 368 0.49 19.16 3.52
C ASP A 368 -0.56 19.49 4.63
N LEU A 369 -1.52 20.35 4.35
CA LEU A 369 -2.58 20.82 5.26
C LEU A 369 -2.07 21.55 6.52
N TYR A 370 -0.92 22.25 6.44
CA TYR A 370 -0.46 23.14 7.48
C TYR A 370 -0.70 24.60 7.08
N GLY A 371 -1.81 25.17 7.54
CA GLY A 371 -2.15 26.58 7.27
C GLY A 371 -3.56 26.93 7.73
N PRO A 372 -3.89 28.23 7.80
CA PRO A 372 -5.23 28.70 8.09
C PRO A 372 -6.21 28.32 6.98
N MET A 373 -7.39 27.84 7.40
CA MET A 373 -8.49 27.44 6.53
C MET A 373 -9.55 28.54 6.46
N PRO A 374 -10.36 28.60 5.39
CA PRO A 374 -11.53 29.47 5.35
C PRO A 374 -12.57 29.03 6.40
N ASP A 375 -13.31 29.99 6.92
CA ASP A 375 -14.37 29.75 7.91
C ASP A 375 -15.59 29.04 7.30
N ASP A 376 -15.90 29.32 6.03
CA ASP A 376 -17.06 28.79 5.32
C ASP A 376 -16.62 27.79 4.23
N GLU A 377 -17.39 26.69 4.10
CA GLU A 377 -17.24 25.73 3.01
C GLU A 377 -17.72 26.34 1.68
N PRO A 378 -16.93 26.24 0.59
CA PRO A 378 -17.34 26.77 -0.72
C PRO A 378 -18.53 25.97 -1.31
N PRO A 379 -19.34 26.60 -2.20
CA PRO A 379 -20.54 25.95 -2.76
C PRO A 379 -20.26 24.87 -3.81
N TYR A 380 -19.01 24.52 -4.02
CA TYR A 380 -18.55 23.49 -4.97
C TYR A 380 -17.66 22.46 -4.26
N PRO A 381 -17.59 21.23 -4.77
CA PRO A 381 -16.77 20.17 -4.17
C PRO A 381 -15.29 20.50 -4.13
N VAL A 382 -14.64 20.22 -2.98
CA VAL A 382 -13.20 20.35 -2.79
C VAL A 382 -12.58 19.00 -2.46
N ILE A 383 -11.47 18.68 -3.12
CA ILE A 383 -10.66 17.48 -2.88
C ILE A 383 -9.27 17.92 -2.42
N TRP A 384 -8.90 17.51 -1.23
CA TRP A 384 -7.61 17.78 -0.64
C TRP A 384 -6.66 16.61 -0.90
N ALA A 385 -5.72 16.78 -1.82
CA ALA A 385 -4.64 15.82 -2.07
C ALA A 385 -3.50 16.10 -1.07
N CYS A 386 -3.51 15.36 0.04
CA CYS A 386 -2.71 15.65 1.21
C CYS A 386 -1.45 14.77 1.27
N THR A 387 -0.28 15.40 1.44
CA THR A 387 1.00 14.69 1.61
C THR A 387 1.25 14.22 3.05
N THR A 388 0.42 14.67 3.99
CA THR A 388 0.46 14.28 5.41
C THR A 388 -0.79 13.47 5.78
N ARG A 389 -0.91 13.06 7.04
CA ARG A 389 -2.10 12.37 7.57
C ARG A 389 -3.16 13.31 8.15
N ASN A 390 -3.01 14.61 7.94
CA ASN A 390 -3.98 15.59 8.38
C ASN A 390 -5.27 15.47 7.53
N THR A 391 -6.41 15.77 8.14
CA THR A 391 -7.71 15.76 7.46
C THR A 391 -8.24 17.19 7.41
N ALA A 392 -8.74 17.60 6.26
CA ALA A 392 -9.35 18.90 6.09
C ALA A 392 -10.71 19.01 6.81
N PRO A 393 -11.12 20.21 7.24
CA PRO A 393 -12.38 20.40 7.95
C PRO A 393 -13.61 20.24 7.06
N PHE A 394 -13.46 20.35 5.73
CA PHE A 394 -14.52 20.15 4.74
C PHE A 394 -13.96 19.52 3.46
N GLY A 395 -14.85 19.03 2.60
CA GLY A 395 -14.49 18.35 1.36
C GLY A 395 -13.92 16.94 1.56
N GLY A 396 -13.45 16.33 0.47
CA GLY A 396 -12.85 14.99 0.49
C GLY A 396 -11.34 15.05 0.69
N THR A 397 -10.78 14.34 1.69
CA THR A 397 -9.32 14.26 1.88
C THR A 397 -8.77 12.97 1.31
N VAL A 398 -7.78 13.07 0.43
CA VAL A 398 -7.06 11.96 -0.19
C VAL A 398 -5.60 12.02 0.26
N HIS A 399 -5.15 11.05 1.04
CA HIS A 399 -3.77 11.00 1.50
C HIS A 399 -2.85 10.41 0.44
N MET A 400 -1.89 11.22 -0.02
CA MET A 400 -0.91 10.82 -1.03
C MET A 400 0.29 10.16 -0.35
N ASP A 401 0.35 8.83 -0.39
CA ASP A 401 1.53 8.10 0.04
C ASP A 401 2.58 8.10 -1.11
N ILE A 402 3.39 9.14 -1.18
CA ILE A 402 4.52 9.25 -2.10
C ILE A 402 5.78 8.87 -1.33
N ALA A 403 6.09 7.56 -1.30
CA ALA A 403 7.33 7.05 -0.70
C ALA A 403 8.54 7.26 -1.63
#